data_c48d2dd9d57c7d90928be7d383b3af23
#
_entry.id   c48d2dd9d57c7d90928be7d383b3af23
#
_cell.length_a   1.000
_cell.length_b   1.000
_cell.length_c   1.000
_cell.angle_alpha   90.00
_cell.angle_beta   90.00
_cell.angle_gamma   90.00
#
_symmetry.space_group_name_H-M   'P 1'
#
loop_
_entity.id
_entity.type
_entity.pdbx_description
1 polymer ?
#
loop_
_entity_poly.entity_id
_entity_poly.type
_entity_poly.pdbx_seq_one_letter_code
_entity_poly.pdbx_strand_id
1 'polypeptide(L)'
;MAKAWICLSFLIFLYLVSERNFINVNAETKTWCVAKPSSDQVALQDNINFACSHVDCRVLLSGCPCYSPSNLINHASIAMNLYYQANGRNYWNCNFKNSGLITITNPSEFALSL
;
A
#
# COMPACT_ATOMS: atom_id res chain seq x y z
N MET A 1 4.22 3.98 -22.44
CA MET A 1 2.99 3.38 -23.00
C MET A 1 2.78 1.95 -22.49
N ALA A 2 3.80 1.08 -22.55
CA ALA A 2 3.67 -0.29 -22.04
C ALA A 2 3.32 -0.35 -20.55
N LYS A 3 3.84 0.58 -19.74
CA LYS A 3 3.57 0.65 -18.30
C LYS A 3 2.12 1.00 -17.98
N ALA A 4 1.47 1.83 -18.81
CA ALA A 4 0.07 2.21 -18.61
C ALA A 4 -0.86 1.02 -18.83
N TRP A 5 -0.55 0.15 -19.78
CA TRP A 5 -1.33 -1.06 -20.03
C TRP A 5 -1.25 -2.02 -18.87
N ILE A 6 -0.05 -2.22 -18.32
CA ILE A 6 0.17 -3.10 -17.16
C ILE A 6 -0.62 -2.58 -15.96
N CYS A 7 -0.60 -1.26 -15.75
CA CYS A 7 -1.32 -0.63 -14.65
C CYS A 7 -2.84 -0.79 -14.79
N LEU A 8 -3.37 -0.58 -16.00
CA LEU A 8 -4.80 -0.75 -16.28
C LEU A 8 -5.26 -2.19 -16.03
N SER A 9 -4.50 -3.16 -16.54
CA SER A 9 -4.82 -4.58 -16.32
C SER A 9 -4.82 -4.92 -14.83
N PHE A 10 -3.86 -4.40 -14.09
CA PHE A 10 -3.76 -4.60 -12.65
C PHE A 10 -4.94 -3.98 -11.90
N LEU A 11 -5.34 -2.77 -12.27
CA LEU A 11 -6.48 -2.10 -11.64
C LEU A 11 -7.79 -2.82 -11.91
N ILE A 12 -7.99 -3.32 -13.13
CA ILE A 12 -9.18 -4.12 -13.47
C ILE A 12 -9.19 -5.39 -12.63
N PHE A 13 -8.05 -6.05 -12.49
CA PHE A 13 -7.93 -7.25 -11.68
C PHE A 13 -8.29 -6.97 -10.22
N LEU A 14 -7.77 -5.89 -9.64
CA LEU A 14 -8.09 -5.49 -8.27
C LEU A 14 -9.58 -5.21 -8.10
N TYR A 15 -10.20 -4.55 -9.07
CA TYR A 15 -11.62 -4.26 -9.03
C TYR A 15 -12.46 -5.54 -9.00
N LEU A 16 -12.15 -6.50 -9.86
CA LEU A 16 -12.87 -7.76 -9.91
C LEU A 16 -12.70 -8.57 -8.61
N VAL A 17 -11.51 -8.56 -8.04
CA VAL A 17 -11.25 -9.25 -6.77
C VAL A 17 -12.01 -8.57 -5.62
N SER A 18 -12.05 -7.23 -5.64
CA SER A 18 -12.76 -6.46 -4.60
C SER A 18 -14.25 -6.76 -4.57
N GLU A 19 -14.86 -6.93 -5.73
CA GLU A 19 -16.30 -7.26 -5.79
C GLU A 19 -16.62 -8.58 -5.11
N ARG A 20 -15.73 -9.56 -5.22
CA ARG A 20 -15.95 -10.86 -4.58
C ARG A 20 -15.92 -10.79 -3.06
N ASN A 21 -15.17 -9.84 -2.52
CA ASN A 21 -15.04 -9.65 -1.08
C ASN A 21 -16.06 -8.69 -0.51
N PHE A 22 -16.84 -8.05 -1.36
CA PHE A 22 -17.79 -7.00 -0.96
C PHE A 22 -18.95 -7.55 -0.09
N ILE A 23 -19.23 -8.83 -0.20
CA ILE A 23 -20.34 -9.49 0.50
C ILE A 23 -20.10 -9.57 2.01
N ASN A 24 -18.87 -9.44 2.45
CA ASN A 24 -18.47 -9.57 3.84
C ASN A 24 -18.19 -8.24 4.52
N VAL A 25 -18.79 -7.15 4.03
CA VAL A 25 -18.59 -5.85 4.63
C VAL A 25 -19.35 -5.79 5.95
N ASN A 26 -18.71 -6.22 6.98
CA ASN A 26 -19.13 -5.90 8.33
C ASN A 26 -18.63 -4.50 8.66
N ALA A 27 -19.35 -3.82 9.54
CA ALA A 27 -19.01 -2.47 9.95
C ALA A 27 -17.74 -2.43 10.81
N GLU A 28 -16.71 -3.19 10.45
CA GLU A 28 -15.42 -3.14 11.13
C GLU A 28 -14.67 -1.89 10.74
N THR A 29 -14.08 -1.23 11.73
CA THR A 29 -13.21 -0.10 11.49
C THR A 29 -12.00 -0.56 10.69
N LYS A 30 -11.82 -0.01 9.51
CA LYS A 30 -10.65 -0.32 8.70
C LYS A 30 -9.42 0.37 9.26
N THR A 31 -8.31 -0.32 9.21
CA THR A 31 -7.02 0.20 9.62
C THR A 31 -6.02 0.02 8.48
N TRP A 32 -5.01 0.84 8.47
CA TRP A 32 -3.97 0.83 7.45
C TRP A 32 -2.61 0.94 8.10
N CYS A 33 -1.59 0.49 7.39
CA CYS A 33 -0.20 0.56 7.84
C CYS A 33 0.53 1.62 7.03
N VAL A 34 1.18 2.55 7.71
CA VAL A 34 1.97 3.62 7.08
C VAL A 34 3.34 3.70 7.75
N ALA A 35 4.28 4.33 7.08
CA ALA A 35 5.60 4.59 7.65
C ALA A 35 5.52 5.72 8.66
N LYS A 36 6.22 5.58 9.79
CA LYS A 36 6.37 6.68 10.74
C LYS A 36 7.14 7.82 10.09
N PRO A 37 6.71 9.07 10.31
CA PRO A 37 7.42 10.22 9.72
C PRO A 37 8.88 10.34 10.14
N SER A 38 9.24 9.76 11.28
CA SER A 38 10.61 9.77 11.80
C SER A 38 11.52 8.74 11.15
N SER A 39 11.00 7.89 10.26
CA SER A 39 11.78 6.82 9.62
C SER A 39 12.83 7.42 8.69
N ASP A 40 14.05 6.88 8.74
CA ASP A 40 15.10 7.31 7.82
C ASP A 40 14.95 6.65 6.44
N GLN A 41 15.73 7.11 5.47
CA GLN A 41 15.63 6.63 4.09
C GLN A 41 15.97 5.14 3.96
N VAL A 42 16.91 4.66 4.76
CA VAL A 42 17.30 3.24 4.73
C VAL A 42 16.14 2.38 5.21
N ALA A 43 15.50 2.75 6.32
CA ALA A 43 14.35 2.03 6.83
C ALA A 43 13.19 2.02 5.83
N LEU A 44 12.91 3.17 5.21
CA LEU A 44 11.84 3.27 4.22
C LEU A 44 12.10 2.37 3.00
N GLN A 45 13.33 2.39 2.49
CA GLN A 45 13.69 1.55 1.34
C GLN A 45 13.65 0.07 1.70
N ASP A 46 14.12 -0.30 2.88
CA ASP A 46 14.04 -1.68 3.37
C ASP A 46 12.61 -2.15 3.47
N ASN A 47 11.71 -1.30 3.95
CA ASN A 47 10.30 -1.63 4.07
C ASN A 47 9.65 -1.85 2.70
N ILE A 48 9.98 -1.01 1.72
CA ILE A 48 9.51 -1.19 0.35
C ILE A 48 10.00 -2.52 -0.20
N ASN A 49 11.28 -2.80 -0.07
CA ASN A 49 11.89 -4.02 -0.58
C ASN A 49 11.27 -5.26 0.06
N PHE A 50 11.08 -5.23 1.36
CA PHE A 50 10.45 -6.34 2.07
C PHE A 50 9.01 -6.55 1.62
N ALA A 51 8.20 -5.49 1.67
CA ALA A 51 6.77 -5.58 1.35
C ALA A 51 6.58 -6.03 -0.11
N CYS A 52 7.32 -5.42 -1.02
CA CYS A 52 7.16 -5.70 -2.45
C CYS A 52 7.77 -7.03 -2.89
N SER A 53 8.54 -7.70 -2.01
CA SER A 53 8.96 -9.07 -2.24
C SER A 53 7.85 -10.08 -1.90
N HIS A 54 6.81 -9.66 -1.18
CA HIS A 54 5.71 -10.51 -0.74
C HIS A 54 4.37 -10.17 -1.39
N VAL A 55 4.20 -8.91 -1.85
CA VAL A 55 2.96 -8.46 -2.46
C VAL A 55 3.25 -7.73 -3.77
N ASP A 56 2.21 -7.58 -4.58
CA ASP A 56 2.32 -6.90 -5.86
C ASP A 56 2.29 -5.38 -5.66
N CYS A 57 3.39 -4.73 -5.99
CA CYS A 57 3.57 -3.29 -5.84
C CYS A 57 3.47 -2.52 -7.17
N ARG A 58 2.87 -3.11 -8.20
CA ARG A 58 2.78 -2.45 -9.52
C ARG A 58 2.03 -1.13 -9.47
N VAL A 59 1.15 -0.94 -8.49
CA VAL A 59 0.42 0.32 -8.29
C VAL A 59 1.37 1.50 -8.07
N LEU A 60 2.61 1.24 -7.64
CA LEU A 60 3.64 2.26 -7.41
C LEU A 60 4.47 2.57 -8.64
N LEU A 61 4.27 1.85 -9.74
CA LEU A 61 5.01 2.10 -10.97
C LEU A 61 4.59 3.43 -11.60
N SER A 62 5.52 4.04 -12.35
CA SER A 62 5.26 5.25 -13.11
C SER A 62 4.03 5.06 -14.00
N GLY A 63 3.12 6.02 -13.98
CA GLY A 63 1.86 5.95 -14.71
C GLY A 63 0.71 5.28 -13.96
N CYS A 64 0.96 4.73 -12.78
CA CYS A 64 -0.05 4.12 -11.95
C CYS A 64 -0.54 5.08 -10.86
N PRO A 65 -1.73 4.84 -10.28
CA PRO A 65 -2.37 5.82 -9.38
C PRO A 65 -1.55 6.21 -8.16
N CYS A 66 -0.76 5.29 -7.62
CA CYS A 66 -0.02 5.54 -6.38
C CYS A 66 1.43 5.96 -6.63
N TYR A 67 1.81 6.19 -7.89
CA TYR A 67 3.16 6.69 -8.18
C TYR A 67 3.36 8.11 -7.67
N SER A 68 2.35 8.97 -7.80
CA SER A 68 2.40 10.36 -7.36
C SER A 68 1.71 10.52 -5.99
N PRO A 69 2.25 11.31 -5.07
CA PRO A 69 3.55 11.98 -5.18
C PRO A 69 4.71 10.99 -5.13
N SER A 70 5.74 11.25 -5.94
CA SER A 70 6.90 10.37 -6.04
C SER A 70 7.90 10.70 -4.92
N ASN A 71 7.57 10.29 -3.71
CA ASN A 71 8.50 10.42 -2.58
C ASN A 71 8.55 9.12 -1.80
N LEU A 72 9.66 8.93 -1.10
CA LEU A 72 9.99 7.66 -0.48
C LEU A 72 9.01 7.28 0.63
N ILE A 73 8.60 8.23 1.45
CA ILE A 73 7.70 7.93 2.57
C ILE A 73 6.31 7.54 2.11
N ASN A 74 5.80 8.15 1.04
CA ASN A 74 4.51 7.76 0.49
C ASN A 74 4.58 6.38 -0.16
N HIS A 75 5.62 6.11 -0.93
CA HIS A 75 5.80 4.80 -1.55
C HIS A 75 5.97 3.70 -0.50
N ALA A 76 6.74 3.98 0.56
CA ALA A 76 6.90 3.03 1.66
C ALA A 76 5.57 2.76 2.36
N SER A 77 4.81 3.82 2.67
CA SER A 77 3.52 3.67 3.34
C SER A 77 2.55 2.83 2.53
N ILE A 78 2.49 3.03 1.21
CA ILE A 78 1.61 2.26 0.35
C ILE A 78 2.07 0.80 0.28
N ALA A 79 3.36 0.56 0.10
CA ALA A 79 3.89 -0.81 0.06
C ALA A 79 3.65 -1.54 1.38
N MET A 80 3.91 -0.87 2.50
CA MET A 80 3.69 -1.44 3.84
C MET A 80 2.22 -1.75 4.06
N ASN A 81 1.33 -0.90 3.59
CA ASN A 81 -0.11 -1.15 3.71
C ASN A 81 -0.56 -2.31 2.83
N LEU A 82 -0.04 -2.43 1.61
CA LEU A 82 -0.36 -3.57 0.76
C LEU A 82 0.01 -4.88 1.45
N TYR A 83 1.18 -4.93 2.08
CA TYR A 83 1.61 -6.10 2.85
C TYR A 83 0.68 -6.34 4.04
N TYR A 84 0.38 -5.30 4.79
CA TYR A 84 -0.47 -5.36 5.97
C TYR A 84 -1.86 -5.91 5.64
N GLN A 85 -2.49 -5.38 4.59
CA GLN A 85 -3.81 -5.85 4.17
C GLN A 85 -3.78 -7.31 3.69
N ALA A 86 -2.75 -7.68 2.93
CA ALA A 86 -2.61 -9.02 2.40
C ALA A 86 -2.40 -10.07 3.50
N ASN A 87 -1.87 -9.66 4.65
CA ASN A 87 -1.56 -10.57 5.76
C ASN A 87 -2.60 -10.52 6.90
N GLY A 88 -3.78 -9.95 6.66
CA GLY A 88 -4.88 -10.00 7.60
C GLY A 88 -4.96 -8.86 8.59
N ARG A 89 -4.18 -7.81 8.40
CA ARG A 89 -4.24 -6.60 9.23
C ARG A 89 -3.93 -6.86 10.71
N ASN A 90 -3.01 -7.77 10.97
CA ASN A 90 -2.54 -7.98 12.33
C ASN A 90 -1.52 -6.89 12.70
N TYR A 91 -1.53 -6.43 13.94
CA TYR A 91 -0.63 -5.34 14.33
C TYR A 91 0.84 -5.66 14.08
N TRP A 92 1.23 -6.95 14.20
CA TRP A 92 2.62 -7.35 13.96
C TRP A 92 3.01 -7.30 12.48
N ASN A 93 2.02 -7.24 11.57
CA ASN A 93 2.28 -7.08 10.15
C ASN A 93 2.56 -5.62 9.77
N CYS A 94 2.51 -4.70 10.71
CA CYS A 94 2.83 -3.29 10.51
C CYS A 94 4.01 -2.84 11.39
N ASN A 95 4.76 -3.77 11.97
CA ASN A 95 5.87 -3.40 12.83
C ASN A 95 7.07 -2.83 12.05
N PHE A 96 7.54 -3.53 11.02
CA PHE A 96 8.65 -3.09 10.15
C PHE A 96 9.81 -2.52 10.97
N LYS A 97 10.32 -3.30 11.94
CA LYS A 97 11.38 -2.90 12.85
C LYS A 97 11.08 -1.56 13.54
N ASN A 98 9.84 -1.44 14.00
CA ASN A 98 9.34 -0.27 14.73
C ASN A 98 9.23 1.01 13.88
N SER A 99 9.23 0.88 12.55
CA SER A 99 9.03 2.02 11.65
C SER A 99 7.61 2.09 11.07
N GLY A 100 6.74 1.12 11.40
CA GLY A 100 5.35 1.13 10.97
C GLY A 100 4.42 1.76 11.98
N LEU A 101 3.33 2.32 11.50
CA LEU A 101 2.31 2.97 12.31
C LEU A 101 0.94 2.57 11.76
N ILE A 102 0.06 2.09 12.64
CA ILE A 102 -1.32 1.77 12.24
C ILE A 102 -2.15 3.05 12.32
N THR A 103 -2.91 3.31 11.27
CA THR A 103 -3.75 4.52 11.17
C THR A 103 -5.14 4.16 10.67
N ILE A 104 -6.11 5.04 10.91
CA ILE A 104 -7.46 4.94 10.36
C ILE A 104 -7.62 5.73 9.06
N THR A 105 -6.57 6.39 8.60
CA THR A 105 -6.58 7.17 7.35
C THR A 105 -5.98 6.33 6.23
N ASN A 106 -6.71 6.13 5.15
CA ASN A 106 -6.25 5.35 4.01
C ASN A 106 -5.08 6.05 3.32
N PRO A 107 -3.88 5.44 3.25
CA PRO A 107 -2.73 6.07 2.62
C PRO A 107 -2.90 6.28 1.11
N SER A 108 -3.74 5.50 0.46
CA SER A 108 -4.03 5.67 -0.98
C SER A 108 -4.75 6.97 -1.27
N GLU A 109 -5.50 7.50 -0.32
CA GLU A 109 -6.21 8.76 -0.50
C GLU A 109 -5.25 9.94 -0.65
N PHE A 110 -4.10 9.88 0.03
CA PHE A 110 -3.10 10.93 -0.10
C PHE A 110 -2.48 10.95 -1.49
N ALA A 111 -2.24 9.78 -2.07
CA ALA A 111 -1.70 9.68 -3.42
C ALA A 111 -2.72 10.11 -4.47
N LEU A 112 -3.99 9.74 -4.29
CA LEU A 112 -5.05 10.02 -5.25
C LEU A 112 -5.63 11.43 -5.13
N SER A 113 -5.49 12.09 -3.98
CA SER A 113 -6.01 13.43 -3.78
C SER A 113 -5.11 14.52 -4.39
N LEU A 114 -3.95 14.14 -4.85
CA LEU A 114 -3.00 15.04 -5.47
C LEU A 114 -3.04 14.94 -6.97
#